data_dcaa4bf11f8b2dc94ae5a52e2d7cffa2
#
_entry.id   dcaa4bf11f8b2dc94ae5a52e2d7cffa2
#
_cell.length_a   1.000
_cell.length_b   1.000
_cell.length_c   1.000
_cell.angle_alpha   90.00
_cell.angle_beta   90.00
_cell.angle_gamma   90.00
#
_symmetry.space_group_name_H-M   'P 1'
#
loop_
_entity.id
_entity.type
_entity.pdbx_description
1 polymer ?
#
loop_
_entity_poly.entity_id
_entity_poly.type
_entity_poly.pdbx_seq_one_letter_code
_entity_poly.pdbx_strand_id
1 'polypeptide(L)'
;MKRFFLLLVLLAWLPGAFSARAQEVQFDSTSIAPKERPINDYIMVGVNYGVTFSNMYYSPAKHNRAWQFSPNYISVMFTKHSKMFDILPYFALTMGFAHGYEGFGFLKDPETGRSQVLDDAEHGQIEVFEIPALAQIHVDFHPGKLLANVGVYGGWRNAISRSGPHLDPAYEHAFRPYENRWEYGLQGGGGFALMFDPVEIHFNALVRWSWSSLYQPDYASQYYYRYAYPVDIIATVGVYFQLTKRSGKTSGELRREAREIVYGTH
;
A
#
# COMPACT_ATOMS: atom_id res chain seq x y z
N MET A 1 -23.53 -12.16 -3.90
CA MET A 1 -22.93 -12.19 -5.25
C MET A 1 -23.37 -11.03 -6.15
N LYS A 2 -24.66 -10.72 -6.32
CA LYS A 2 -25.11 -9.61 -7.21
C LYS A 2 -24.59 -8.21 -6.84
N ARG A 3 -24.40 -7.91 -5.56
CA ARG A 3 -23.90 -6.59 -5.09
C ARG A 3 -22.38 -6.40 -5.31
N PHE A 4 -21.62 -7.48 -5.35
CA PHE A 4 -20.18 -7.46 -5.60
C PHE A 4 -19.88 -7.18 -7.09
N PHE A 5 -20.74 -7.70 -7.97
CA PHE A 5 -20.62 -7.46 -9.42
C PHE A 5 -20.90 -5.99 -9.79
N LEU A 6 -21.80 -5.33 -9.05
CA LEU A 6 -22.12 -3.91 -9.25
C LEU A 6 -20.96 -3.00 -8.85
N LEU A 7 -20.22 -3.36 -7.80
CA LEU A 7 -19.04 -2.63 -7.35
C LEU A 7 -17.87 -2.77 -8.33
N LEU A 8 -17.67 -3.94 -8.93
CA LEU A 8 -16.68 -4.18 -9.98
C LEU A 8 -17.01 -3.41 -11.27
N VAL A 9 -18.27 -3.32 -11.64
CA VAL A 9 -18.72 -2.54 -12.80
C VAL A 9 -18.54 -1.04 -12.56
N LEU A 10 -18.78 -0.55 -11.35
CA LEU A 10 -18.53 0.85 -10.98
C LEU A 10 -17.03 1.19 -11.00
N LEU A 11 -16.15 0.27 -10.55
CA LEU A 11 -14.70 0.46 -10.63
C LEU A 11 -14.18 0.44 -12.07
N ALA A 12 -14.80 -0.32 -12.97
CA ALA A 12 -14.43 -0.37 -14.39
C ALA A 12 -14.74 0.96 -15.13
N TRP A 13 -15.62 1.79 -14.58
CA TRP A 13 -15.97 3.11 -15.12
C TRP A 13 -15.06 4.25 -14.61
N LEU A 14 -14.29 4.02 -13.56
CA LEU A 14 -13.37 5.02 -13.01
C LEU A 14 -12.23 5.47 -13.96
N PRO A 15 -11.68 4.65 -14.87
CA PRO A 15 -10.68 5.14 -15.82
C PRO A 15 -11.19 6.23 -16.77
N GLY A 16 -12.49 6.25 -17.04
CA GLY A 16 -13.10 7.28 -17.88
C GLY A 16 -13.32 8.63 -17.18
N ALA A 17 -13.41 8.64 -15.86
CA ALA A 17 -13.66 9.87 -15.10
C ALA A 17 -12.37 10.67 -14.81
N PHE A 18 -11.21 10.06 -14.94
CA PHE A 18 -9.90 10.75 -14.81
C PHE A 18 -9.38 11.35 -16.12
N SER A 19 -10.17 11.37 -17.17
CA SER A 19 -9.96 12.33 -18.25
C SER A 19 -10.34 13.71 -17.73
N ALA A 20 -9.56 14.25 -16.80
CA ALA A 20 -9.53 15.68 -16.58
C ALA A 20 -9.14 16.27 -17.94
N ARG A 21 -10.13 16.74 -18.68
CA ARG A 21 -9.90 17.68 -19.76
C ARG A 21 -9.18 18.85 -19.10
N ALA A 22 -7.86 18.84 -19.16
CA ALA A 22 -7.10 20.05 -19.09
C ALA A 22 -7.75 20.94 -20.15
N GLN A 23 -8.42 21.99 -19.71
CA GLN A 23 -8.99 23.01 -20.56
C GLN A 23 -7.84 23.46 -21.44
N GLU A 24 -7.86 23.07 -22.69
CA GLU A 24 -6.92 23.53 -23.69
C GLU A 24 -7.16 25.03 -23.81
N VAL A 25 -6.38 25.78 -23.04
CA VAL A 25 -6.26 27.22 -23.29
C VAL A 25 -5.59 27.31 -24.64
N GLN A 26 -6.39 27.61 -25.64
CA GLN A 26 -5.99 27.87 -27.02
C GLN A 26 -5.09 29.09 -27.01
N PHE A 27 -3.78 28.87 -26.74
CA PHE A 27 -2.77 29.87 -26.96
C PHE A 27 -2.46 29.91 -28.44
N ASP A 28 -2.55 31.09 -28.95
CA ASP A 28 -2.33 31.50 -30.33
C ASP A 28 -1.05 30.86 -30.94
N SER A 29 -1.19 30.33 -32.14
CA SER A 29 -0.28 29.42 -32.82
C SER A 29 0.98 30.03 -33.39
N THR A 30 1.58 31.04 -32.76
CA THR A 30 2.78 31.69 -33.22
C THR A 30 4.04 31.45 -32.41
N SER A 31 3.98 30.64 -31.33
CA SER A 31 5.18 30.21 -30.61
C SER A 31 5.71 28.89 -31.17
N ILE A 32 6.74 28.93 -31.97
CA ILE A 32 7.51 27.77 -32.50
C ILE A 32 8.33 27.07 -31.36
N ALA A 33 7.98 27.23 -30.12
CA ALA A 33 8.60 26.48 -29.05
C ALA A 33 8.00 25.08 -29.04
N PRO A 34 8.78 23.99 -29.19
CA PRO A 34 8.28 22.65 -29.07
C PRO A 34 7.64 22.52 -27.70
N LYS A 35 6.35 22.09 -27.64
CA LYS A 35 5.64 21.85 -26.41
C LYS A 35 6.45 20.83 -25.61
N GLU A 36 7.17 21.29 -24.59
CA GLU A 36 7.97 20.43 -23.72
C GLU A 36 7.05 19.38 -23.11
N ARG A 37 7.26 18.14 -23.48
CA ARG A 37 6.51 17.04 -22.88
C ARG A 37 6.92 16.94 -21.42
N PRO A 38 5.96 16.79 -20.49
CA PRO A 38 6.28 16.66 -19.08
C PRO A 38 7.22 15.47 -18.88
N ILE A 39 8.30 15.71 -18.17
CA ILE A 39 9.27 14.68 -17.79
C ILE A 39 8.56 13.66 -16.93
N ASN A 40 8.80 12.35 -17.18
CA ASN A 40 8.22 11.24 -16.43
C ASN A 40 6.67 11.14 -16.49
N ASP A 41 6.07 11.33 -17.65
CA ASP A 41 4.67 10.96 -17.87
C ASP A 41 4.61 9.56 -18.51
N TYR A 42 4.37 8.55 -17.70
CA TYR A 42 4.25 7.17 -18.14
C TYR A 42 3.41 6.35 -17.16
N ILE A 43 2.93 5.22 -17.63
CA ILE A 43 2.07 4.30 -16.89
C ILE A 43 2.80 2.98 -16.73
N MET A 44 2.69 2.42 -15.54
CA MET A 44 3.26 1.12 -15.19
C MET A 44 2.21 0.20 -14.56
N VAL A 45 2.40 -1.08 -14.78
CA VAL A 45 1.75 -2.14 -14.02
C VAL A 45 2.82 -3.01 -13.38
N GLY A 46 2.64 -3.35 -12.12
CA GLY A 46 3.61 -4.16 -11.39
C GLY A 46 2.97 -5.19 -10.50
N VAL A 47 3.74 -6.22 -10.22
CA VAL A 47 3.40 -7.25 -9.26
C VAL A 47 4.45 -7.21 -8.15
N ASN A 48 4.00 -7.14 -6.91
CA ASN A 48 4.85 -7.18 -5.73
C ASN A 48 4.61 -8.49 -4.98
N TYR A 49 5.69 -9.01 -4.44
CA TYR A 49 5.69 -10.12 -3.49
C TYR A 49 6.47 -9.71 -2.24
N GLY A 50 5.99 -10.11 -1.07
CA GLY A 50 6.64 -9.72 0.15
C GLY A 50 6.14 -10.40 1.40
N VAL A 51 6.44 -9.77 2.52
CA VAL A 51 6.15 -10.25 3.86
C VAL A 51 5.50 -9.16 4.69
N THR A 52 4.70 -9.58 5.65
CA THR A 52 4.05 -8.69 6.62
C THR A 52 4.50 -9.04 8.03
N PHE A 53 4.86 -8.04 8.79
CA PHE A 53 5.04 -8.11 10.24
C PHE A 53 3.87 -7.38 10.88
N SER A 54 3.01 -8.11 11.59
CA SER A 54 1.77 -7.61 12.16
C SER A 54 1.85 -7.52 13.67
N ASN A 55 1.22 -6.50 14.22
CA ASN A 55 0.94 -6.35 15.63
C ASN A 55 -0.42 -5.67 15.79
N MET A 56 -1.00 -5.72 16.98
CA MET A 56 -2.24 -5.01 17.26
C MET A 56 -2.07 -4.07 18.45
N TYR A 57 -2.65 -2.89 18.31
CA TYR A 57 -2.80 -1.94 19.40
C TYR A 57 -4.15 -2.15 20.08
N TYR A 58 -4.13 -2.39 21.38
CA TYR A 58 -5.33 -2.71 22.15
C TYR A 58 -5.75 -1.57 23.08
N SER A 59 -7.04 -1.42 23.23
CA SER A 59 -7.64 -0.64 24.30
C SER A 59 -8.75 -1.47 24.97
N PRO A 60 -8.67 -1.80 26.26
CA PRO A 60 -7.56 -1.56 27.20
C PRO A 60 -6.24 -2.22 26.79
N ALA A 61 -5.14 -1.60 27.18
CA ALA A 61 -3.81 -2.02 26.77
C ALA A 61 -3.49 -3.46 27.22
N LYS A 62 -2.85 -4.21 26.33
CA LYS A 62 -2.34 -5.56 26.60
C LYS A 62 -0.82 -5.55 26.54
N HIS A 63 -0.19 -6.21 27.51
CA HIS A 63 1.25 -6.36 27.59
C HIS A 63 1.73 -7.60 26.85
N ASN A 64 3.05 -7.80 26.75
CA ASN A 64 3.70 -8.98 26.16
C ASN A 64 3.18 -9.35 24.76
N ARG A 65 2.90 -8.34 23.93
CA ARG A 65 2.50 -8.52 22.54
C ARG A 65 3.68 -9.00 21.71
N ALA A 66 3.43 -9.92 20.81
CA ALA A 66 4.41 -10.40 19.84
C ALA A 66 4.11 -9.86 18.44
N TRP A 67 5.16 -9.53 17.70
CA TRP A 67 5.06 -9.31 16.27
C TRP A 67 4.86 -10.65 15.58
N GLN A 68 3.85 -10.74 14.75
CA GLN A 68 3.58 -11.92 13.95
C GLN A 68 4.14 -11.75 12.55
N PHE A 69 4.94 -12.71 12.13
CA PHE A 69 5.48 -12.76 10.78
C PHE A 69 4.52 -13.55 9.89
N SER A 70 4.15 -12.97 8.77
CA SER A 70 3.31 -13.60 7.75
C SER A 70 3.98 -13.47 6.39
N PRO A 71 4.38 -14.57 5.75
CA PRO A 71 4.81 -14.57 4.38
C PRO A 71 3.60 -14.42 3.43
N ASN A 72 3.88 -14.26 2.13
CA ASN A 72 2.87 -14.28 1.06
C ASN A 72 1.98 -13.02 0.99
N TYR A 73 2.57 -11.85 1.20
CA TYR A 73 1.93 -10.63 0.73
C TYR A 73 2.13 -10.52 -0.79
N ILE A 74 1.03 -10.43 -1.53
CA ILE A 74 1.03 -10.29 -3.00
C ILE A 74 0.18 -9.09 -3.36
N SER A 75 0.68 -8.23 -4.26
CA SER A 75 -0.13 -7.14 -4.79
C SER A 75 0.11 -6.90 -6.28
N VAL A 76 -0.96 -6.49 -6.97
CA VAL A 76 -0.90 -6.01 -8.34
C VAL A 76 -1.21 -4.52 -8.30
N MET A 77 -0.27 -3.70 -8.75
CA MET A 77 -0.33 -2.25 -8.64
C MET A 77 -0.29 -1.62 -10.02
N PHE A 78 -1.10 -0.60 -10.20
CA PHE A 78 -1.13 0.26 -11.36
C PHE A 78 -0.62 1.64 -10.93
N THR A 79 0.42 2.14 -11.59
CA THR A 79 1.06 3.41 -11.25
C THR A 79 1.03 4.34 -12.44
N LYS A 80 0.46 5.52 -12.26
CA LYS A 80 0.51 6.61 -13.23
C LYS A 80 1.47 7.69 -12.73
N HIS A 81 2.58 7.85 -13.41
CA HIS A 81 3.53 8.92 -13.18
C HIS A 81 3.09 10.19 -13.91
N SER A 82 3.23 11.33 -13.25
CA SER A 82 2.94 12.64 -13.84
C SER A 82 3.68 13.73 -13.09
N LYS A 83 3.89 14.88 -13.73
CA LYS A 83 4.38 16.09 -13.07
C LYS A 83 3.21 16.74 -12.33
N MET A 84 3.31 16.85 -11.01
CA MET A 84 2.24 17.43 -10.20
C MET A 84 2.28 18.95 -10.23
N PHE A 85 3.49 19.53 -10.04
CA PHE A 85 3.73 20.97 -10.07
C PHE A 85 5.06 21.24 -10.80
N ASP A 86 5.25 22.46 -11.31
CA ASP A 86 6.50 22.83 -11.98
C ASP A 86 7.73 22.84 -11.07
N ILE A 87 7.52 22.86 -9.75
CA ILE A 87 8.57 22.95 -8.74
C ILE A 87 8.97 21.56 -8.21
N LEU A 88 8.04 20.64 -8.11
CA LEU A 88 8.33 19.28 -7.64
C LEU A 88 8.78 18.40 -8.81
N PRO A 89 9.86 17.63 -8.64
CA PRO A 89 10.42 16.89 -9.75
C PRO A 89 9.47 15.83 -10.29
N TYR A 90 8.88 14.96 -9.41
CA TYR A 90 8.13 13.82 -9.90
C TYR A 90 7.06 13.35 -8.91
N PHE A 91 5.91 13.04 -9.46
CA PHE A 91 4.76 12.54 -8.73
C PHE A 91 4.14 11.36 -9.46
N ALA A 92 3.61 10.41 -8.71
CA ALA A 92 2.81 9.32 -9.23
C ALA A 92 1.62 9.00 -8.33
N LEU A 93 0.57 8.46 -8.93
CA LEU A 93 -0.56 7.88 -8.23
C LEU A 93 -0.53 6.36 -8.46
N THR A 94 -0.56 5.60 -7.38
CA THR A 94 -0.51 4.15 -7.41
C THR A 94 -1.78 3.59 -6.77
N MET A 95 -2.45 2.71 -7.47
CA MET A 95 -3.64 1.99 -7.00
C MET A 95 -3.54 0.53 -7.39
N GLY A 96 -4.20 -0.35 -6.64
CA GLY A 96 -4.15 -1.75 -6.98
C GLY A 96 -4.98 -2.65 -6.09
N PHE A 97 -4.67 -3.93 -6.15
CA PHE A 97 -5.24 -4.97 -5.31
C PHE A 97 -4.11 -5.67 -4.59
N ALA A 98 -4.32 -5.92 -3.31
CA ALA A 98 -3.38 -6.66 -2.50
C ALA A 98 -4.10 -7.79 -1.73
N HIS A 99 -3.37 -8.85 -1.50
CA HIS A 99 -3.73 -9.95 -0.62
C HIS A 99 -2.60 -10.16 0.36
N GLY A 100 -2.94 -10.25 1.62
CA GLY A 100 -1.95 -10.42 2.68
C GLY A 100 -2.57 -10.94 3.95
N TYR A 101 -1.78 -10.89 5.00
CA TYR A 101 -2.19 -11.34 6.31
C TYR A 101 -1.86 -10.28 7.35
N GLU A 102 -2.78 -10.02 8.23
CA GLU A 102 -2.59 -9.32 9.49
C GLU A 102 -2.69 -10.30 10.66
N GLY A 103 -2.26 -9.92 11.85
CA GLY A 103 -2.38 -10.85 12.96
C GLY A 103 -1.98 -10.28 14.29
N PHE A 104 -2.18 -11.08 15.31
CA PHE A 104 -1.80 -10.79 16.67
C PHE A 104 -1.20 -12.02 17.36
N GLY A 105 -0.35 -11.76 18.33
CA GLY A 105 0.23 -12.79 19.16
C GLY A 105 0.62 -12.25 20.53
N PHE A 106 0.71 -13.15 21.51
CA PHE A 106 1.14 -12.83 22.85
C PHE A 106 2.28 -13.74 23.28
N LEU A 107 3.28 -13.16 23.92
CA LEU A 107 4.36 -13.88 24.60
C LEU A 107 3.88 -14.30 26.00
N LYS A 108 4.45 -15.38 26.51
CA LYS A 108 4.27 -15.75 27.91
C LYS A 108 4.94 -14.72 28.81
N ASP A 109 4.25 -14.36 29.87
CA ASP A 109 4.79 -13.52 30.92
C ASP A 109 5.92 -14.28 31.64
N PRO A 110 7.13 -13.70 31.74
CA PRO A 110 8.25 -14.35 32.39
C PRO A 110 8.02 -14.69 33.87
N GLU A 111 7.21 -13.89 34.55
CA GLU A 111 6.96 -14.06 36.01
C GLU A 111 5.85 -15.08 36.29
N THR A 112 4.80 -15.04 35.51
CA THR A 112 3.62 -15.89 35.74
C THR A 112 3.57 -17.13 34.85
N GLY A 113 4.36 -17.17 33.78
CA GLY A 113 4.36 -18.23 32.78
C GLY A 113 3.06 -18.31 31.93
N ARG A 114 2.16 -17.33 32.09
CA ARG A 114 0.86 -17.28 31.39
C ARG A 114 0.93 -16.31 30.22
N SER A 115 0.29 -16.67 29.12
CA SER A 115 0.05 -15.76 28.01
C SER A 115 -1.18 -14.91 28.28
N GLN A 116 -1.15 -13.65 27.86
CA GLN A 116 -2.39 -12.89 27.68
C GLN A 116 -3.13 -13.46 26.47
N VAL A 117 -4.44 -13.33 26.52
CA VAL A 117 -5.31 -13.82 25.45
C VAL A 117 -6.22 -12.72 24.94
N LEU A 118 -6.62 -12.85 23.70
CA LEU A 118 -7.67 -12.05 23.08
C LEU A 118 -8.81 -12.99 22.74
N ASP A 119 -9.88 -12.94 23.52
CA ASP A 119 -11.01 -13.86 23.40
C ASP A 119 -10.56 -15.33 23.33
N ASP A 120 -9.81 -15.76 24.35
CA ASP A 120 -9.25 -17.10 24.51
C ASP A 120 -8.22 -17.54 23.46
N ALA A 121 -7.86 -16.65 22.53
CA ALA A 121 -6.81 -16.89 21.54
C ALA A 121 -5.48 -16.25 21.96
N GLU A 122 -4.41 -17.03 21.96
CA GLU A 122 -3.02 -16.54 22.16
C GLU A 122 -2.43 -15.99 20.87
N HIS A 123 -2.82 -16.55 19.72
CA HIS A 123 -2.40 -16.13 18.40
C HIS A 123 -3.59 -16.08 17.45
N GLY A 124 -3.55 -15.17 16.53
CA GLY A 124 -4.54 -15.08 15.45
C GLY A 124 -3.90 -14.53 14.18
N GLN A 125 -4.27 -15.11 13.04
CA GLN A 125 -3.90 -14.66 11.72
C GLN A 125 -5.17 -14.41 10.92
N ILE A 126 -5.24 -13.26 10.26
CA ILE A 126 -6.40 -12.80 9.51
C ILE A 126 -5.97 -12.58 8.06
N GLU A 127 -6.64 -13.24 7.14
CA GLU A 127 -6.47 -13.07 5.72
C GLU A 127 -7.23 -11.82 5.24
N VAL A 128 -6.56 -10.94 4.51
CA VAL A 128 -7.13 -9.65 4.08
C VAL A 128 -6.95 -9.46 2.57
N PHE A 129 -8.01 -8.98 1.92
CA PHE A 129 -7.98 -8.44 0.56
C PHE A 129 -8.12 -6.93 0.62
N GLU A 130 -7.24 -6.21 -0.06
CA GLU A 130 -7.10 -4.77 0.09
C GLU A 130 -7.06 -4.05 -1.25
N ILE A 131 -7.47 -2.79 -1.22
CA ILE A 131 -7.35 -1.84 -2.31
C ILE A 131 -6.57 -0.64 -1.79
N PRO A 132 -5.23 -0.63 -1.94
CA PRO A 132 -4.42 0.53 -1.61
C PRO A 132 -4.54 1.61 -2.68
N ALA A 133 -4.52 2.88 -2.23
CA ALA A 133 -4.45 4.06 -3.07
C ALA A 133 -3.39 5.01 -2.50
N LEU A 134 -2.26 5.12 -3.18
CA LEU A 134 -1.06 5.80 -2.70
C LEU A 134 -0.67 6.96 -3.61
N ALA A 135 -0.39 8.08 -3.03
CA ALA A 135 0.42 9.13 -3.64
C ALA A 135 1.89 8.77 -3.48
N GLN A 136 2.63 8.81 -4.54
CA GLN A 136 4.06 8.54 -4.57
C GLN A 136 4.81 9.77 -5.01
N ILE A 137 5.84 10.13 -4.26
CA ILE A 137 6.84 11.13 -4.64
C ILE A 137 8.13 10.38 -4.90
N HIS A 138 8.83 10.72 -5.99
CA HIS A 138 10.08 10.06 -6.30
C HIS A 138 11.13 11.02 -6.87
N VAL A 139 12.38 10.65 -6.63
CA VAL A 139 13.56 11.32 -7.16
C VAL A 139 14.39 10.31 -7.93
N ASP A 140 14.66 10.63 -9.19
CA ASP A 140 15.41 9.76 -10.09
C ASP A 140 16.90 10.10 -10.03
N PHE A 141 17.70 9.05 -9.88
CA PHE A 141 19.17 9.10 -10.04
C PHE A 141 19.57 7.85 -10.84
N HIS A 142 20.00 8.04 -12.06
CA HIS A 142 20.30 6.87 -12.91
C HIS A 142 21.42 5.99 -12.30
N PRO A 143 21.23 4.64 -12.17
CA PRO A 143 20.10 3.81 -12.66
C PRO A 143 18.97 3.62 -11.63
N GLY A 144 18.89 4.43 -10.59
CA GLY A 144 17.96 4.22 -9.49
C GLY A 144 16.92 5.33 -9.33
N LYS A 145 15.98 5.07 -8.42
CA LYS A 145 14.89 5.96 -8.05
C LYS A 145 14.60 5.78 -6.55
N LEU A 146 14.55 6.87 -5.79
CA LEU A 146 14.04 6.85 -4.42
C LEU A 146 12.55 7.14 -4.42
N LEU A 147 11.82 6.40 -3.61
CA LEU A 147 10.37 6.43 -3.53
C LEU A 147 9.92 6.79 -2.12
N ALA A 148 8.94 7.68 -2.00
CA ALA A 148 8.19 7.92 -0.78
C ALA A 148 6.71 7.80 -1.10
N ASN A 149 5.99 6.98 -0.34
CA ASN A 149 4.59 6.66 -0.56
C ASN A 149 3.77 7.05 0.65
N VAL A 150 2.59 7.62 0.44
CA VAL A 150 1.60 7.88 1.46
C VAL A 150 0.21 7.79 0.87
N GLY A 151 -0.72 7.21 1.60
CA GLY A 151 -2.10 7.11 1.12
C GLY A 151 -3.01 6.35 2.07
N VAL A 152 -4.10 5.91 1.52
CA VAL A 152 -5.15 5.19 2.22
C VAL A 152 -5.29 3.78 1.66
N TYR A 153 -5.87 2.92 2.43
CA TYR A 153 -6.30 1.61 1.96
C TYR A 153 -7.66 1.27 2.53
N GLY A 154 -8.37 0.41 1.83
CA GLY A 154 -9.59 -0.23 2.30
C GLY A 154 -9.52 -1.71 2.00
N GLY A 155 -10.03 -2.55 2.90
CA GLY A 155 -9.91 -3.98 2.78
C GLY A 155 -11.09 -4.76 3.37
N TRP A 156 -11.05 -6.04 3.09
CA TRP A 156 -12.01 -7.02 3.60
C TRP A 156 -11.27 -8.18 4.23
N ARG A 157 -11.54 -8.43 5.52
CA ARG A 157 -11.06 -9.58 6.27
C ARG A 157 -11.83 -10.82 5.84
N ASN A 158 -11.17 -11.69 5.09
CA ASN A 158 -11.78 -12.85 4.46
C ASN A 158 -11.92 -14.04 5.41
N ALA A 159 -10.81 -14.43 6.00
CA ALA A 159 -10.72 -15.57 6.90
C ALA A 159 -9.90 -15.23 8.14
N ILE A 160 -10.10 -15.96 9.19
CA ILE A 160 -9.34 -15.86 10.43
C ILE A 160 -8.96 -17.25 10.90
N SER A 161 -7.75 -17.39 11.40
CA SER A 161 -7.28 -18.59 12.07
C SER A 161 -6.72 -18.19 13.43
N ARG A 162 -7.19 -18.86 14.49
CA ARG A 162 -6.80 -18.61 15.87
C ARG A 162 -6.27 -19.86 16.51
N SER A 163 -5.39 -19.68 17.48
CA SER A 163 -4.93 -20.77 18.34
C SER A 163 -4.82 -20.30 19.79
N GLY A 164 -5.15 -21.19 20.72
CA GLY A 164 -5.09 -20.92 22.15
C GLY A 164 -5.59 -22.12 22.94
N PRO A 165 -5.12 -22.28 24.20
CA PRO A 165 -5.42 -23.48 25.01
C PRO A 165 -6.88 -23.59 25.46
N HIS A 166 -7.62 -22.48 25.45
CA HIS A 166 -9.02 -22.42 25.90
C HIS A 166 -9.97 -21.93 24.80
N LEU A 167 -9.48 -21.90 23.54
CA LEU A 167 -10.25 -21.43 22.41
C LEU A 167 -11.39 -22.42 22.11
N ASP A 168 -12.61 -21.88 21.95
CA ASP A 168 -13.74 -22.65 21.44
C ASP A 168 -13.48 -23.06 19.98
N PRO A 169 -13.50 -24.37 19.68
CA PRO A 169 -13.26 -24.86 18.31
C PRO A 169 -14.18 -24.23 17.24
N ALA A 170 -15.37 -23.78 17.62
CA ALA A 170 -16.30 -23.11 16.71
C ALA A 170 -15.75 -21.79 16.16
N TYR A 171 -14.83 -21.14 16.87
CA TYR A 171 -14.23 -19.85 16.48
C TYR A 171 -12.77 -19.96 16.06
N GLU A 172 -12.23 -21.14 15.92
CA GLU A 172 -10.87 -21.34 15.43
C GLU A 172 -10.68 -20.75 14.01
N HIS A 173 -11.67 -21.00 13.15
CA HIS A 173 -11.64 -20.54 11.75
C HIS A 173 -12.85 -19.67 11.36
N ALA A 174 -13.58 -19.14 12.34
CA ALA A 174 -14.75 -18.32 12.10
C ALA A 174 -14.67 -16.97 12.81
N PHE A 175 -15.14 -15.93 12.14
CA PHE A 175 -15.32 -14.63 12.78
C PHE A 175 -16.46 -14.67 13.78
N ARG A 176 -16.26 -14.01 14.90
CA ARG A 176 -17.32 -13.83 15.90
C ARG A 176 -18.32 -12.75 15.43
N PRO A 177 -19.58 -12.79 15.90
CA PRO A 177 -20.61 -11.84 15.46
C PRO A 177 -20.27 -10.36 15.68
N TYR A 178 -19.41 -10.07 16.66
CA TYR A 178 -18.98 -8.72 17.01
C TYR A 178 -17.64 -8.31 16.37
N GLU A 179 -17.13 -9.06 15.41
CA GLU A 179 -15.88 -8.73 14.70
C GLU A 179 -16.16 -8.08 13.36
N ASN A 180 -15.43 -7.01 13.09
CA ASN A 180 -15.52 -6.28 11.84
C ASN A 180 -14.77 -6.99 10.72
N ARG A 181 -15.46 -7.14 9.59
CA ARG A 181 -14.89 -7.68 8.36
C ARG A 181 -14.31 -6.58 7.46
N TRP A 182 -14.76 -5.34 7.62
CA TRP A 182 -14.24 -4.20 6.88
C TRP A 182 -13.02 -3.61 7.59
N GLU A 183 -12.04 -3.29 6.78
CA GLU A 183 -10.83 -2.63 7.22
C GLU A 183 -10.55 -1.38 6.38
N TYR A 184 -10.03 -0.34 7.00
CA TYR A 184 -9.55 0.85 6.33
C TYR A 184 -8.56 1.59 7.22
N GLY A 185 -7.66 2.34 6.58
CA GLY A 185 -6.66 3.08 7.33
C GLY A 185 -5.71 3.86 6.44
N LEU A 186 -4.61 4.26 7.06
CA LEU A 186 -3.48 4.90 6.40
C LEU A 186 -2.37 3.89 6.15
N GLN A 187 -1.65 4.14 5.06
CA GLN A 187 -0.39 3.44 4.82
C GLN A 187 0.62 4.41 4.22
N GLY A 188 1.88 4.23 4.60
CA GLY A 188 2.94 5.07 4.09
C GLY A 188 4.30 4.46 4.33
N GLY A 189 5.31 4.94 3.62
CA GLY A 189 6.66 4.45 3.75
C GLY A 189 7.54 4.88 2.60
N GLY A 190 8.59 4.13 2.36
CA GLY A 190 9.55 4.45 1.31
C GLY A 190 10.14 3.22 0.67
N GLY A 191 10.92 3.47 -0.35
CA GLY A 191 11.59 2.43 -1.09
C GLY A 191 12.59 2.96 -2.08
N PHE A 192 13.15 2.06 -2.83
CA PHE A 192 13.96 2.41 -3.98
C PHE A 192 13.62 1.50 -5.16
N ALA A 193 13.87 1.99 -6.35
CA ALA A 193 13.69 1.21 -7.57
C ALA A 193 14.94 1.27 -8.44
N LEU A 194 15.17 0.17 -9.16
CA LEU A 194 16.16 0.07 -10.22
C LEU A 194 15.47 0.14 -11.57
N MET A 195 15.94 1.02 -12.44
CA MET A 195 15.32 1.30 -13.73
C MET A 195 16.10 0.61 -14.85
N PHE A 196 15.43 -0.31 -15.55
CA PHE A 196 15.96 -1.07 -16.69
C PHE A 196 15.00 -1.00 -17.88
N ASP A 197 14.62 0.18 -18.32
CA ASP A 197 13.61 0.39 -19.35
C ASP A 197 13.45 -0.79 -20.33
N PRO A 198 12.27 -1.42 -20.44
CA PRO A 198 10.96 -1.00 -19.94
C PRO A 198 10.56 -1.59 -18.57
N VAL A 199 11.50 -2.17 -17.83
CA VAL A 199 11.25 -2.84 -16.55
C VAL A 199 11.85 -2.04 -15.40
N GLU A 200 11.13 -1.97 -14.29
CA GLU A 200 11.66 -1.45 -13.03
C GLU A 200 11.50 -2.50 -11.91
N ILE A 201 12.51 -2.61 -11.05
CA ILE A 201 12.47 -3.47 -9.87
C ILE A 201 12.35 -2.56 -8.65
N HIS A 202 11.27 -2.68 -7.92
CA HIS A 202 10.95 -1.87 -6.75
C HIS A 202 11.17 -2.65 -5.46
N PHE A 203 11.78 -2.01 -4.48
CA PHE A 203 11.92 -2.49 -3.11
C PHE A 203 11.22 -1.49 -2.20
N ASN A 204 10.16 -1.91 -1.53
CA ASN A 204 9.34 -1.04 -0.69
C ASN A 204 9.22 -1.57 0.72
N ALA A 205 9.22 -0.64 1.67
CA ALA A 205 8.86 -0.87 3.05
C ALA A 205 7.77 0.12 3.44
N LEU A 206 6.60 -0.39 3.81
CA LEU A 206 5.41 0.38 4.13
C LEU A 206 4.97 0.06 5.55
N VAL A 207 4.54 1.06 6.27
CA VAL A 207 3.84 0.93 7.55
C VAL A 207 2.37 1.17 7.28
N ARG A 208 1.53 0.29 7.76
CA ARG A 208 0.08 0.35 7.66
C ARG A 208 -0.50 0.51 9.06
N TRP A 209 -1.40 1.46 9.21
CA TRP A 209 -2.14 1.71 10.45
C TRP A 209 -3.63 1.66 10.17
N SER A 210 -4.29 0.65 10.71
CA SER A 210 -5.73 0.53 10.59
C SER A 210 -6.45 1.51 11.53
N TRP A 211 -7.47 2.18 10.99
CA TRP A 211 -8.42 2.98 11.77
C TRP A 211 -9.67 2.19 12.15
N SER A 212 -9.87 1.04 11.50
CA SER A 212 -10.96 0.14 11.84
C SER A 212 -10.50 -0.85 12.91
N SER A 213 -11.19 -0.86 14.04
CA SER A 213 -10.97 -1.89 15.06
C SER A 213 -11.46 -3.25 14.56
N LEU A 214 -10.78 -4.33 14.98
CA LEU A 214 -11.26 -5.69 14.78
C LEU A 214 -12.61 -5.88 15.47
N TYR A 215 -12.86 -5.24 16.60
CA TYR A 215 -14.11 -5.35 17.33
C TYR A 215 -15.07 -4.21 16.99
N GLN A 216 -16.35 -4.55 16.92
CA GLN A 216 -17.41 -3.56 16.90
C GLN A 216 -17.52 -2.94 18.29
N PRO A 217 -17.59 -1.61 18.42
CA PRO A 217 -17.81 -0.96 19.71
C PRO A 217 -19.21 -1.29 20.21
N ASP A 218 -19.30 -1.92 21.36
CA ASP A 218 -20.58 -2.14 22.05
C ASP A 218 -20.86 -0.94 22.96
N TYR A 219 -21.57 0.03 22.45
CA TYR A 219 -21.97 1.23 23.20
C TYR A 219 -23.04 0.96 24.28
N ALA A 220 -23.66 -0.22 24.25
CA ALA A 220 -24.65 -0.62 25.24
C ALA A 220 -24.04 -1.32 26.45
N SER A 221 -22.80 -1.80 26.34
CA SER A 221 -22.10 -2.46 27.44
C SER A 221 -21.47 -1.46 28.38
N GLN A 222 -21.83 -1.48 29.65
CA GLN A 222 -21.18 -0.68 30.70
C GLN A 222 -19.74 -1.14 31.01
N TYR A 223 -19.33 -2.32 30.54
CA TYR A 223 -18.12 -2.99 30.99
C TYR A 223 -16.99 -3.12 29.95
N TYR A 224 -17.24 -3.00 28.64
CA TYR A 224 -16.20 -3.32 27.67
C TYR A 224 -16.23 -2.47 26.40
N TYR A 225 -15.51 -1.36 26.41
CA TYR A 225 -14.98 -0.78 25.18
C TYR A 225 -13.71 -1.56 24.82
N ARG A 226 -13.81 -2.50 23.89
CA ARG A 226 -12.64 -3.23 23.38
C ARG A 226 -12.31 -2.75 21.99
N TYR A 227 -11.09 -2.30 21.83
CA TYR A 227 -10.56 -1.97 20.52
C TYR A 227 -9.29 -2.76 20.26
N ALA A 228 -9.14 -3.22 19.01
CA ALA A 228 -7.92 -3.84 18.51
C ALA A 228 -7.65 -3.30 17.12
N TYR A 229 -6.63 -2.46 17.01
CA TYR A 229 -6.25 -1.81 15.77
C TYR A 229 -5.00 -2.49 15.21
N PRO A 230 -5.05 -3.11 14.03
CA PRO A 230 -3.87 -3.65 13.36
C PRO A 230 -2.86 -2.57 13.02
N VAL A 231 -1.60 -2.93 13.20
CA VAL A 231 -0.44 -2.14 12.75
C VAL A 231 0.54 -3.10 12.10
N ASP A 232 0.85 -2.86 10.83
CA ASP A 232 1.66 -3.76 10.04
C ASP A 232 2.85 -3.05 9.41
N ILE A 233 3.93 -3.78 9.27
CA ILE A 233 5.08 -3.41 8.46
C ILE A 233 5.13 -4.38 7.28
N ILE A 234 5.03 -3.85 6.08
CA ILE A 234 4.98 -4.62 4.83
C ILE A 234 6.26 -4.36 4.07
N ALA A 235 7.05 -5.40 3.82
CA ALA A 235 8.26 -5.32 3.01
C ALA A 235 8.05 -6.11 1.71
N THR A 236 8.25 -5.45 0.56
CA THR A 236 7.97 -6.04 -0.75
C THR A 236 9.09 -5.82 -1.75
N VAL A 237 9.23 -6.78 -2.65
CA VAL A 237 9.98 -6.65 -3.90
C VAL A 237 8.98 -6.78 -5.04
N GLY A 238 9.03 -5.87 -6.00
CA GLY A 238 8.10 -5.84 -7.12
C GLY A 238 8.79 -5.67 -8.46
N VAL A 239 8.18 -6.22 -9.49
CA VAL A 239 8.58 -6.03 -10.88
C VAL A 239 7.48 -5.26 -11.60
N TYR A 240 7.87 -4.13 -12.20
CA TYR A 240 6.96 -3.21 -12.87
C TYR A 240 7.32 -3.11 -14.34
N PHE A 241 6.30 -3.12 -15.20
CA PHE A 241 6.43 -2.96 -16.64
C PHE A 241 5.83 -1.64 -17.08
N GLN A 242 6.56 -0.89 -17.89
CA GLN A 242 6.07 0.33 -18.51
C GLN A 242 5.09 -0.02 -19.63
N LEU A 243 3.84 0.45 -19.50
CA LEU A 243 2.81 0.30 -20.53
C LEU A 243 2.92 1.39 -21.59
N THR A 244 3.40 2.55 -21.20
CA THR A 244 3.67 3.68 -22.10
C THR A 244 5.13 4.09 -21.98
N LYS A 245 5.73 4.50 -23.11
CA LYS A 245 7.11 4.96 -23.09
C LYS A 245 7.24 6.19 -22.19
N ARG A 246 8.25 6.17 -21.35
CA ARG A 246 8.63 7.31 -20.52
C ARG A 246 8.92 8.52 -21.41
N SER A 247 8.20 9.60 -21.17
CA SER A 247 8.42 10.86 -21.86
C SER A 247 9.40 11.73 -21.07
N GLY A 248 10.42 12.22 -21.73
CA GLY A 248 11.47 13.05 -21.14
C GLY A 248 12.71 12.26 -20.70
N LYS A 249 13.77 13.00 -20.40
CA LYS A 249 15.05 12.46 -19.95
C LYS A 249 15.15 12.60 -18.44
N THR A 250 15.79 11.66 -17.76
CA THR A 250 16.08 11.78 -16.33
C THR A 250 17.04 12.94 -16.07
N SER A 251 17.05 13.44 -14.83
CA SER A 251 18.05 14.43 -14.40
C SER A 251 19.50 13.96 -14.64
N GLY A 252 19.76 12.66 -14.57
CA GLY A 252 21.05 12.07 -14.87
C GLY A 252 21.41 12.12 -16.35
N GLU A 253 20.45 11.79 -17.21
CA GLU A 253 20.61 11.87 -18.68
C GLU A 253 20.79 13.31 -19.14
N LEU A 254 20.01 14.24 -18.59
CA LEU A 254 20.17 15.67 -18.87
C LEU A 254 21.54 16.20 -18.44
N ARG A 255 22.04 15.79 -17.27
CA ARG A 255 23.39 16.17 -16.82
C ARG A 255 24.47 15.55 -17.67
N ARG A 256 24.31 14.33 -18.15
CA ARG A 256 25.27 13.69 -19.06
C ARG A 256 25.30 14.39 -20.40
N GLU A 257 24.15 14.66 -20.98
CA GLU A 257 24.01 15.40 -22.23
C GLU A 257 24.57 16.81 -22.10
N ALA A 258 24.28 17.49 -20.99
CA ALA A 258 24.86 18.81 -20.73
C ALA A 258 26.41 18.78 -20.65
N ARG A 259 26.99 17.73 -20.03
CA ARG A 259 28.45 17.52 -20.00
C ARG A 259 29.01 17.25 -21.40
N GLU A 260 28.33 16.40 -22.16
CA GLU A 260 28.73 16.09 -23.56
C GLU A 260 28.72 17.36 -24.43
N ILE A 261 27.71 18.23 -24.24
CA ILE A 261 27.65 19.53 -24.97
C ILE A 261 28.75 20.49 -24.50
N VAL A 262 29.01 20.59 -23.22
CA VAL A 262 29.95 21.57 -22.64
C VAL A 262 31.41 21.16 -22.81
N TYR A 263 31.70 19.88 -22.67
CA TYR A 263 33.09 19.36 -22.64
C TYR A 263 33.50 18.58 -23.89
N GLY A 264 32.57 18.37 -24.83
CA GLY A 264 32.83 17.59 -26.04
C GLY A 264 33.18 16.13 -25.73
N THR A 265 32.60 15.21 -26.44
CA THR A 265 33.08 13.82 -26.44
C THR A 265 34.36 13.76 -27.27
N HIS A 266 35.48 13.62 -26.59
CA HIS A 266 36.73 13.17 -27.21
C HIS A 266 36.89 11.68 -26.98
#